data_641aca050dd21395d1ccf1d6e20a445c
#
_entry.id   641aca050dd21395d1ccf1d6e20a445c
#
_cell.length_a   1.000
_cell.length_b   1.000
_cell.length_c   1.000
_cell.angle_alpha   90.00
_cell.angle_beta   90.00
_cell.angle_gamma   90.00
#
_symmetry.space_group_name_H-M   'P 1'
#
loop_
_entity.id
_entity.type
_entity.pdbx_description
1 polymer ?
#
loop_
_entity_poly.entity_id
_entity_poly.type
_entity_poly.pdbx_seq_one_letter_code
_entity_poly.pdbx_strand_id
1 'polypeptide(L)'
;NTTPWQLEGTILALQAAGFNDLVDVHNKTVVTIADLGDKYNKFGPVLEKYGIPKKYNFNTDDMTWVEYKPKAPMAVLDKIFPEGIYLPDFFMGKNIVHLPTVKTHSYTVTTGAMKNAFGGLLSINRHYTHTWIHDTLVDLLAIQKEIHSGLFATMDGTTAGSGPGPRTLIPHQKDVILASADQVAIDAVAARMMGFDPLQMPYIAHATQRGLGQGDPRQIEIVGMPEVAEERWNFKVGVNLGTGTGMLLWRTPLKVFQKLLFHTPLVKIFIFASEYYHDHFWYPRKGKRVVDQWLVESPWGRLFQQYPG
;
A
#
# COMPACT_ATOMS: atom_id res chain seq x y z
N ASN A 1 -7.14 -2.23 3.70
CA ASN A 1 -7.51 -1.34 2.60
C ASN A 1 -7.84 0.03 3.17
N THR A 2 -7.85 1.06 2.33
CA THR A 2 -8.44 2.37 2.60
C THR A 2 -9.86 2.20 3.13
N THR A 3 -10.26 3.02 4.08
CA THR A 3 -11.62 2.97 4.65
C THR A 3 -12.50 4.05 4.02
N PRO A 4 -13.84 3.89 4.01
CA PRO A 4 -14.71 4.89 3.41
C PRO A 4 -14.62 6.25 4.11
N TRP A 5 -14.45 6.30 5.44
CA TRP A 5 -14.28 7.57 6.17
C TRP A 5 -12.92 8.23 5.91
N GLN A 6 -11.84 7.46 5.68
CA GLN A 6 -10.56 8.02 5.25
C GLN A 6 -10.70 8.67 3.88
N LEU A 7 -11.34 7.99 2.93
CA LEU A 7 -11.62 8.53 1.60
C LEU A 7 -12.48 9.80 1.69
N GLU A 8 -13.62 9.72 2.37
CA GLU A 8 -14.55 10.85 2.52
C GLU A 8 -13.89 12.03 3.23
N GLY A 9 -13.23 11.80 4.36
CA GLY A 9 -12.51 12.84 5.09
C GLY A 9 -11.41 13.51 4.28
N THR A 10 -10.70 12.74 3.45
CA THR A 10 -9.67 13.30 2.55
C THR A 10 -10.29 14.15 1.44
N ILE A 11 -11.40 13.71 0.84
CA ILE A 11 -12.13 14.51 -0.17
C ILE A 11 -12.56 15.84 0.44
N LEU A 12 -13.21 15.81 1.62
CA LEU A 12 -13.68 17.01 2.30
C LEU A 12 -12.53 17.96 2.65
N ALA A 13 -11.42 17.44 3.15
CA ALA A 13 -10.25 18.26 3.49
C ALA A 13 -9.62 18.91 2.25
N LEU A 14 -9.52 18.19 1.15
CA LEU A 14 -8.99 18.70 -0.11
C LEU A 14 -9.92 19.78 -0.71
N GLN A 15 -11.22 19.54 -0.71
CA GLN A 15 -12.20 20.55 -1.18
C GLN A 15 -12.19 21.82 -0.31
N ALA A 16 -12.10 21.67 1.02
CA ALA A 16 -11.96 22.80 1.93
C ALA A 16 -10.67 23.60 1.71
N ALA A 17 -9.60 22.94 1.24
CA ALA A 17 -8.34 23.57 0.84
C ALA A 17 -8.35 24.14 -0.60
N GLY A 18 -9.50 24.07 -1.31
CA GLY A 18 -9.66 24.61 -2.66
C GLY A 18 -9.30 23.65 -3.79
N PHE A 19 -8.99 22.39 -3.51
CA PHE A 19 -8.74 21.37 -4.53
C PHE A 19 -10.04 20.70 -4.93
N ASN A 20 -10.57 21.03 -6.10
CA ASN A 20 -11.87 20.51 -6.59
C ASN A 20 -11.75 19.54 -7.77
N ASP A 21 -10.62 19.54 -8.48
CA ASP A 21 -10.34 18.61 -9.57
C ASP A 21 -9.73 17.31 -9.00
N LEU A 22 -10.59 16.51 -8.37
CA LEU A 22 -10.21 15.27 -7.71
C LEU A 22 -10.57 14.07 -8.59
N VAL A 23 -9.68 13.08 -8.63
CA VAL A 23 -9.89 11.82 -9.35
C VAL A 23 -9.44 10.66 -8.46
N ASP A 24 -10.27 9.65 -8.29
CA ASP A 24 -9.89 8.41 -7.63
C ASP A 24 -9.25 7.45 -8.64
N VAL A 25 -8.10 6.87 -8.29
CA VAL A 25 -7.35 6.01 -9.20
C VAL A 25 -7.13 4.63 -8.61
N HIS A 26 -7.62 3.63 -9.32
CA HIS A 26 -7.48 2.22 -8.98
C HIS A 26 -6.41 1.51 -9.81
N ASN A 27 -5.89 0.42 -9.26
CA ASN A 27 -4.95 -0.45 -9.94
C ASN A 27 -5.41 -1.91 -9.94
N LYS A 28 -4.89 -2.68 -10.88
CA LYS A 28 -5.10 -4.12 -10.96
C LYS A 28 -3.89 -4.85 -10.39
N THR A 29 -4.15 -5.85 -9.58
CA THR A 29 -3.12 -6.82 -9.17
C THR A 29 -3.49 -8.21 -9.70
N VAL A 30 -2.53 -9.13 -9.62
CA VAL A 30 -2.78 -10.54 -10.00
C VAL A 30 -3.76 -11.26 -9.07
N VAL A 31 -4.01 -10.72 -7.86
CA VAL A 31 -4.87 -11.34 -6.82
C VAL A 31 -5.95 -10.38 -6.29
N THR A 32 -6.12 -9.20 -6.91
CA THR A 32 -7.12 -8.22 -6.45
C THR A 32 -7.89 -7.68 -7.64
N ILE A 33 -9.20 -7.76 -7.55
CA ILE A 33 -10.14 -7.21 -8.53
C ILE A 33 -10.57 -5.84 -8.01
N ALA A 34 -10.26 -4.77 -8.78
CA ALA A 34 -10.49 -3.39 -8.37
C ALA A 34 -11.97 -3.12 -8.03
N ASP A 35 -12.88 -3.53 -8.92
CA ASP A 35 -14.32 -3.29 -8.74
C ASP A 35 -14.91 -4.01 -7.52
N LEU A 36 -14.44 -5.23 -7.22
CA LEU A 36 -14.82 -5.92 -5.98
C LEU A 36 -14.26 -5.23 -4.75
N GLY A 37 -13.02 -4.72 -4.84
CA GLY A 37 -12.40 -3.92 -3.79
C GLY A 37 -13.21 -2.66 -3.51
N ASP A 38 -13.59 -1.93 -4.54
CA ASP A 38 -14.43 -0.74 -4.48
C ASP A 38 -15.78 -1.04 -3.81
N LYS A 39 -16.49 -2.07 -4.31
CA LYS A 39 -17.77 -2.51 -3.76
C LYS A 39 -17.67 -2.90 -2.28
N TYR A 40 -16.72 -3.75 -1.91
CA TYR A 40 -16.62 -4.26 -0.53
C TYR A 40 -16.04 -3.24 0.44
N ASN A 41 -15.31 -2.23 -0.03
CA ASN A 41 -14.87 -1.11 0.80
C ASN A 41 -15.81 0.10 0.75
N LYS A 42 -16.93 0.00 0.01
CA LYS A 42 -17.98 1.03 -0.06
C LYS A 42 -17.51 2.38 -0.60
N PHE A 43 -16.58 2.37 -1.58
CA PHE A 43 -16.06 3.61 -2.17
C PHE A 43 -17.04 4.23 -3.17
N GLY A 44 -17.71 3.40 -3.97
CA GLY A 44 -18.62 3.86 -5.01
C GLY A 44 -19.61 4.93 -4.53
N PRO A 45 -20.41 4.65 -3.50
CA PRO A 45 -21.37 5.65 -2.96
C PRO A 45 -20.71 6.93 -2.42
N VAL A 46 -19.50 6.83 -1.85
CA VAL A 46 -18.76 8.01 -1.38
C VAL A 46 -18.33 8.85 -2.57
N LEU A 47 -17.74 8.24 -3.60
CA LEU A 47 -17.28 8.95 -4.81
C LEU A 47 -18.47 9.59 -5.56
N GLU A 48 -19.58 8.88 -5.69
CA GLU A 48 -20.82 9.42 -6.28
C GLU A 48 -21.34 10.65 -5.52
N LYS A 49 -21.37 10.58 -4.19
CA LYS A 49 -21.83 11.68 -3.33
C LYS A 49 -21.08 12.98 -3.58
N TYR A 50 -19.80 12.91 -3.89
CA TYR A 50 -18.94 14.08 -4.13
C TYR A 50 -18.60 14.31 -5.60
N GLY A 51 -19.19 13.54 -6.52
CA GLY A 51 -18.96 13.68 -7.96
C GLY A 51 -17.52 13.39 -8.40
N ILE A 52 -16.80 12.49 -7.66
CA ILE A 52 -15.41 12.17 -7.95
C ILE A 52 -15.34 11.06 -9.01
N PRO A 53 -14.76 11.33 -10.20
CA PRO A 53 -14.60 10.31 -11.22
C PRO A 53 -13.55 9.27 -10.83
N LYS A 54 -13.73 8.04 -11.34
CA LYS A 54 -12.77 6.94 -11.20
C LYS A 54 -11.95 6.75 -12.46
N LYS A 55 -10.70 6.38 -12.31
CA LYS A 55 -9.81 5.94 -13.38
C LYS A 55 -9.06 4.67 -12.98
N TYR A 56 -8.73 3.88 -13.99
CA TYR A 56 -8.06 2.59 -13.80
C TYR A 56 -6.75 2.54 -14.58
N ASN A 57 -5.63 2.26 -13.93
CA ASN A 57 -4.33 2.21 -14.61
C ASN A 57 -4.16 1.01 -15.55
N PHE A 58 -5.16 0.15 -15.62
CA PHE A 58 -5.23 -1.00 -16.53
C PHE A 58 -6.27 -0.84 -17.66
N ASN A 59 -6.93 0.32 -17.72
CA ASN A 59 -7.85 0.68 -18.79
C ASN A 59 -7.18 1.69 -19.69
N THR A 60 -7.06 1.39 -20.98
CA THR A 60 -6.40 2.24 -21.98
C THR A 60 -7.18 3.52 -22.29
N ASP A 61 -8.49 3.55 -21.99
CA ASP A 61 -9.32 4.76 -22.14
C ASP A 61 -9.03 5.77 -21.00
N ASP A 62 -8.50 5.31 -19.89
CA ASP A 62 -8.19 6.15 -18.73
C ASP A 62 -6.77 6.68 -18.73
N MET A 63 -5.80 5.85 -19.12
CA MET A 63 -4.38 6.22 -19.19
C MET A 63 -3.56 5.24 -20.03
N THR A 64 -2.47 5.73 -20.59
CA THR A 64 -1.52 4.95 -21.38
C THR A 64 -0.21 4.75 -20.62
N TRP A 65 0.39 3.57 -20.72
CA TRP A 65 1.71 3.30 -20.18
C TRP A 65 2.77 3.78 -21.16
N VAL A 66 3.53 4.80 -20.77
CA VAL A 66 4.60 5.42 -21.59
C VAL A 66 5.97 5.12 -21.01
N GLU A 67 6.98 4.98 -21.87
CA GLU A 67 8.35 4.81 -21.41
C GLU A 67 8.80 6.06 -20.65
N TYR A 68 9.41 5.83 -19.49
CA TYR A 68 9.98 6.87 -18.65
C TYR A 68 11.44 6.59 -18.34
N LYS A 69 12.28 7.60 -18.50
CA LYS A 69 13.71 7.54 -18.16
C LYS A 69 13.94 8.34 -16.88
N PRO A 70 14.08 7.66 -15.70
CA PRO A 70 14.34 8.34 -14.44
C PRO A 70 15.63 9.17 -14.50
N LYS A 71 15.60 10.35 -13.89
CA LYS A 71 16.78 11.20 -13.74
C LYS A 71 17.66 10.70 -12.59
N ALA A 72 17.04 10.25 -11.51
CA ALA A 72 17.74 9.65 -10.39
C ALA A 72 18.29 8.26 -10.76
N PRO A 73 19.47 7.88 -10.27
CA PRO A 73 20.00 6.53 -10.48
C PRO A 73 19.09 5.51 -9.81
N MET A 74 18.71 4.48 -10.57
CA MET A 74 17.91 3.37 -10.06
C MET A 74 18.82 2.33 -9.38
N ALA A 75 18.35 1.80 -8.25
CA ALA A 75 19.06 0.72 -7.56
C ALA A 75 18.81 -0.62 -8.25
N VAL A 76 17.56 -0.86 -8.68
CA VAL A 76 17.12 -2.16 -9.17
C VAL A 76 16.15 -2.13 -10.36
N LEU A 77 15.31 -1.10 -10.52
CA LEU A 77 14.24 -1.13 -11.52
C LEU A 77 14.74 -1.25 -12.95
N ASP A 78 15.84 -0.61 -13.29
CA ASP A 78 16.51 -0.70 -14.60
C ASP A 78 17.04 -2.12 -14.91
N LYS A 79 17.40 -2.87 -13.88
CA LYS A 79 17.89 -4.26 -13.98
C LYS A 79 16.74 -5.27 -14.03
N ILE A 80 15.62 -4.95 -13.35
CA ILE A 80 14.43 -5.81 -13.33
C ILE A 80 13.64 -5.66 -14.64
N PHE A 81 13.59 -4.45 -15.19
CA PHE A 81 12.89 -4.11 -16.43
C PHE A 81 13.88 -3.55 -17.47
N PRO A 82 14.75 -4.42 -18.03
CA PRO A 82 15.76 -3.98 -18.99
C PRO A 82 15.17 -3.47 -20.31
N GLU A 83 13.91 -3.80 -20.61
CA GLU A 83 13.17 -3.29 -21.77
C GLU A 83 12.71 -1.85 -21.61
N GLY A 84 12.83 -1.28 -20.42
CA GLY A 84 12.41 0.07 -20.07
C GLY A 84 11.47 0.12 -18.87
N ILE A 85 11.43 1.28 -18.22
CA ILE A 85 10.48 1.57 -17.14
C ILE A 85 9.29 2.29 -17.78
N TYR A 86 8.10 1.74 -17.61
CA TYR A 86 6.87 2.31 -18.15
C TYR A 86 5.99 2.79 -17.01
N LEU A 87 5.44 4.00 -17.14
CA LEU A 87 4.56 4.63 -16.16
C LEU A 87 3.26 5.08 -16.82
N PRO A 88 2.14 5.13 -16.09
CA PRO A 88 0.92 5.74 -16.60
C PRO A 88 1.09 7.26 -16.82
N ASP A 89 0.79 7.73 -18.03
CA ASP A 89 0.93 9.13 -18.43
C ASP A 89 0.08 10.09 -17.60
N PHE A 90 -1.09 9.63 -17.16
CA PHE A 90 -2.02 10.40 -16.34
C PHE A 90 -1.37 10.96 -15.06
N PHE A 91 -0.39 10.30 -14.51
CA PHE A 91 0.26 10.73 -13.26
C PHE A 91 1.28 11.86 -13.45
N MET A 92 1.72 12.14 -14.68
CA MET A 92 2.71 13.18 -14.95
C MET A 92 2.19 14.56 -14.58
N GLY A 93 2.92 15.28 -13.72
CA GLY A 93 2.56 16.61 -13.25
C GLY A 93 1.36 16.69 -12.30
N LYS A 94 0.79 15.57 -11.88
CA LYS A 94 -0.35 15.55 -10.94
C LYS A 94 0.12 15.60 -9.50
N ASN A 95 -0.71 16.18 -8.62
CA ASN A 95 -0.59 15.99 -7.18
C ASN A 95 -1.18 14.63 -6.81
N ILE A 96 -0.51 13.89 -5.95
CA ILE A 96 -0.94 12.57 -5.49
C ILE A 96 -1.17 12.60 -3.98
N VAL A 97 -2.33 12.11 -3.56
CA VAL A 97 -2.61 11.81 -2.15
C VAL A 97 -2.72 10.30 -1.98
N HIS A 98 -1.78 9.72 -1.26
CA HIS A 98 -1.81 8.31 -0.91
C HIS A 98 -2.73 8.08 0.29
N LEU A 99 -3.56 7.03 0.22
CA LEU A 99 -4.49 6.63 1.29
C LEU A 99 -4.14 5.23 1.83
N PRO A 100 -2.94 5.03 2.40
CA PRO A 100 -2.57 3.76 3.01
C PRO A 100 -3.27 3.53 4.34
N THR A 101 -3.13 2.31 4.86
CA THR A 101 -3.57 1.94 6.22
C THR A 101 -2.39 1.43 7.04
N VAL A 102 -2.41 1.67 8.34
CA VAL A 102 -1.39 1.17 9.26
C VAL A 102 -1.53 -0.34 9.41
N LYS A 103 -0.59 -1.08 8.83
CA LYS A 103 -0.61 -2.55 8.90
C LYS A 103 0.74 -3.18 8.65
N THR A 104 0.93 -4.37 9.21
CA THR A 104 2.09 -5.21 8.93
C THR A 104 2.00 -5.86 7.55
N HIS A 105 3.15 -6.26 7.02
CA HIS A 105 3.28 -6.95 5.74
C HIS A 105 4.42 -7.96 5.77
N SER A 106 4.16 -9.17 5.31
CA SER A 106 5.13 -10.28 5.42
C SER A 106 6.47 -10.03 4.71
N TYR A 107 6.49 -9.27 3.61
CA TYR A 107 7.73 -9.05 2.85
C TYR A 107 8.46 -7.75 3.20
N THR A 108 7.74 -6.72 3.62
CA THR A 108 8.28 -5.36 3.85
C THR A 108 8.18 -4.91 5.30
N VAL A 109 7.78 -5.79 6.23
CA VAL A 109 7.45 -5.52 7.63
C VAL A 109 6.18 -4.69 7.77
N THR A 110 6.10 -3.55 7.10
CA THR A 110 4.89 -2.70 7.04
C THR A 110 4.48 -2.40 5.60
N THR A 111 3.29 -1.87 5.41
CA THR A 111 2.81 -1.46 4.08
C THR A 111 3.14 0.00 3.79
N GLY A 112 2.54 0.95 4.47
CA GLY A 112 2.84 2.38 4.42
C GLY A 112 2.57 3.12 3.11
N ALA A 113 2.96 4.41 3.11
CA ALA A 113 2.78 5.33 2.01
C ALA A 113 3.73 5.05 0.84
N MET A 114 5.01 4.76 1.13
CA MET A 114 5.99 4.43 0.09
C MET A 114 5.54 3.25 -0.76
N LYS A 115 4.87 2.24 -0.14
CA LYS A 115 4.40 1.06 -0.85
C LYS A 115 3.12 1.31 -1.67
N ASN A 116 2.41 2.40 -1.45
CA ASN A 116 1.17 2.67 -2.18
C ASN A 116 1.41 2.86 -3.69
N ALA A 117 2.49 3.52 -4.07
CA ALA A 117 2.92 3.67 -5.46
C ALA A 117 3.24 2.35 -6.18
N PHE A 118 3.56 1.29 -5.44
CA PHE A 118 3.78 -0.04 -6.01
C PHE A 118 2.57 -0.54 -6.81
N GLY A 119 1.36 -0.15 -6.40
CA GLY A 119 0.14 -0.41 -7.14
C GLY A 119 -0.06 0.49 -8.34
N GLY A 120 0.23 1.78 -8.20
CA GLY A 120 -0.02 2.80 -9.22
C GLY A 120 1.00 2.81 -10.36
N LEU A 121 2.27 2.71 -10.03
CA LEU A 121 3.38 2.93 -10.97
C LEU A 121 4.01 1.64 -11.54
N LEU A 122 3.66 0.47 -11.04
CA LEU A 122 4.11 -0.79 -11.62
C LEU A 122 2.97 -1.53 -12.30
N SER A 123 3.26 -2.08 -13.47
CA SER A 123 2.32 -2.88 -14.26
C SER A 123 1.92 -4.18 -13.53
N ILE A 124 1.13 -5.02 -14.20
CA ILE A 124 0.74 -6.34 -13.71
C ILE A 124 1.94 -7.23 -13.36
N ASN A 125 3.11 -6.98 -13.99
CA ASN A 125 4.34 -7.74 -13.75
C ASN A 125 5.13 -7.28 -12.50
N ARG A 126 4.55 -6.43 -11.66
CA ARG A 126 5.17 -5.95 -10.41
C ARG A 126 5.71 -7.04 -9.49
N HIS A 127 5.19 -8.27 -9.61
CA HIS A 127 5.67 -9.41 -8.82
C HIS A 127 7.12 -9.80 -9.13
N TYR A 128 7.70 -9.38 -10.27
CA TYR A 128 9.13 -9.56 -10.59
C TYR A 128 10.05 -8.85 -9.60
N THR A 129 9.56 -7.81 -8.94
CA THR A 129 10.35 -6.98 -8.02
C THR A 129 10.43 -7.53 -6.60
N HIS A 130 9.70 -8.60 -6.26
CA HIS A 130 9.59 -9.06 -4.87
C HIS A 130 10.90 -9.48 -4.22
N THR A 131 11.89 -9.93 -4.99
CA THR A 131 13.24 -10.23 -4.48
C THR A 131 13.95 -8.97 -3.99
N TRP A 132 13.72 -7.85 -4.65
CA TRP A 132 14.33 -6.55 -4.36
C TRP A 132 13.28 -5.53 -3.94
N ILE A 133 12.25 -5.97 -3.23
CA ILE A 133 11.08 -5.15 -2.92
C ILE A 133 11.46 -3.86 -2.19
N HIS A 134 12.43 -3.91 -1.28
CA HIS A 134 12.85 -2.74 -0.52
C HIS A 134 13.48 -1.66 -1.41
N ASP A 135 14.42 -2.04 -2.26
CA ASP A 135 15.06 -1.11 -3.20
C ASP A 135 14.09 -0.64 -4.29
N THR A 136 13.16 -1.51 -4.70
CA THR A 136 12.06 -1.13 -5.60
C THR A 136 11.22 0.01 -5.03
N LEU A 137 10.88 -0.03 -3.74
CA LEU A 137 10.09 1.04 -3.10
C LEU A 137 10.87 2.35 -3.05
N VAL A 138 12.18 2.30 -2.86
CA VAL A 138 13.06 3.48 -2.89
C VAL A 138 13.13 4.07 -4.29
N ASP A 139 13.30 3.25 -5.31
CA ASP A 139 13.31 3.68 -6.71
C ASP A 139 11.97 4.31 -7.11
N LEU A 140 10.85 3.70 -6.72
CA LEU A 140 9.51 4.25 -6.96
C LEU A 140 9.30 5.60 -6.26
N LEU A 141 9.82 5.79 -5.05
CA LEU A 141 9.73 7.08 -4.39
C LEU A 141 10.57 8.15 -5.10
N ALA A 142 11.77 7.78 -5.59
CA ALA A 142 12.58 8.69 -6.39
C ALA A 142 11.84 9.12 -7.67
N ILE A 143 11.24 8.17 -8.38
CA ILE A 143 10.41 8.45 -9.57
C ILE A 143 9.22 9.34 -9.21
N GLN A 144 8.50 9.06 -8.14
CA GLN A 144 7.35 9.89 -7.71
C GLN A 144 7.76 11.35 -7.50
N LYS A 145 8.92 11.58 -6.87
CA LYS A 145 9.44 12.95 -6.66
C LYS A 145 9.82 13.66 -7.96
N GLU A 146 10.04 12.92 -9.04
CA GLU A 146 10.31 13.50 -10.36
C GLU A 146 9.04 13.83 -11.15
N ILE A 147 8.03 12.96 -11.07
CA ILE A 147 6.87 13.04 -11.96
C ILE A 147 5.67 13.77 -11.35
N HIS A 148 5.57 13.83 -10.03
CA HIS A 148 4.44 14.48 -9.35
C HIS A 148 4.76 15.93 -8.97
N SER A 149 3.77 16.82 -9.08
CA SER A 149 3.89 18.21 -8.61
C SER A 149 3.84 18.30 -7.08
N GLY A 150 3.16 17.36 -6.43
CA GLY A 150 3.09 17.23 -4.98
C GLY A 150 2.78 15.80 -4.56
N LEU A 151 3.32 15.41 -3.42
CA LEU A 151 3.08 14.13 -2.79
C LEU A 151 2.56 14.37 -1.38
N PHE A 152 1.46 13.72 -1.03
CA PHE A 152 0.92 13.71 0.31
C PHE A 152 0.41 12.32 0.66
N ALA A 153 0.33 12.01 1.94
CA ALA A 153 -0.28 10.77 2.42
C ALA A 153 -1.13 11.05 3.65
N THR A 154 -2.32 10.46 3.67
CA THR A 154 -3.12 10.30 4.89
C THR A 154 -3.23 8.82 5.18
N MET A 155 -2.69 8.37 6.31
CA MET A 155 -2.60 6.95 6.67
C MET A 155 -3.61 6.64 7.79
N ASP A 156 -4.53 5.74 7.48
CA ASP A 156 -5.56 5.33 8.42
C ASP A 156 -5.03 4.28 9.41
N GLY A 157 -5.07 4.61 10.68
CA GLY A 157 -4.82 3.73 11.81
C GLY A 157 -6.03 3.67 12.76
N THR A 158 -7.22 4.10 12.33
CA THR A 158 -8.44 3.92 13.15
C THR A 158 -8.64 2.44 13.48
N THR A 159 -8.41 1.60 12.47
CA THR A 159 -8.27 0.16 12.63
C THR A 159 -6.98 -0.29 11.97
N ALA A 160 -5.95 -0.49 12.78
CA ALA A 160 -4.66 -1.00 12.32
C ALA A 160 -4.68 -2.53 12.21
N GLY A 161 -3.77 -3.09 11.40
CA GLY A 161 -3.70 -4.53 11.16
C GLY A 161 -2.36 -5.16 11.55
N SER A 162 -2.37 -6.25 12.33
CA SER A 162 -1.18 -7.05 12.61
C SER A 162 -1.27 -8.47 12.08
N GLY A 163 -0.13 -9.13 11.85
CA GLY A 163 -0.07 -10.50 11.37
C GLY A 163 0.48 -10.64 9.95
N PRO A 164 0.24 -11.78 9.29
CA PRO A 164 0.79 -12.07 7.97
C PRO A 164 0.03 -11.32 6.85
N GLY A 165 0.26 -9.99 6.81
CA GLY A 165 -0.32 -9.14 5.77
C GLY A 165 0.19 -9.47 4.35
N PRO A 166 -0.57 -9.05 3.34
CA PRO A 166 -1.66 -8.08 3.41
C PRO A 166 -3.07 -8.66 3.62
N ARG A 167 -3.28 -9.98 3.51
CA ARG A 167 -4.62 -10.59 3.42
C ARG A 167 -5.14 -11.24 4.72
N THR A 168 -4.26 -11.64 5.65
CA THR A 168 -4.63 -12.40 6.84
C THR A 168 -4.31 -11.65 8.14
N LEU A 169 -4.73 -10.40 8.20
CA LEU A 169 -4.48 -9.50 9.32
C LEU A 169 -5.55 -9.64 10.42
N ILE A 170 -5.14 -9.36 11.64
CA ILE A 170 -6.00 -9.18 12.80
C ILE A 170 -6.20 -7.68 13.01
N PRO A 171 -7.44 -7.17 13.07
CA PRO A 171 -7.72 -5.76 13.29
C PRO A 171 -7.49 -5.37 14.75
N HIS A 172 -6.96 -4.16 14.95
CA HIS A 172 -6.77 -3.52 16.25
C HIS A 172 -7.28 -2.09 16.18
N GLN A 173 -8.21 -1.74 17.04
CA GLN A 173 -8.64 -0.35 17.18
C GLN A 173 -7.48 0.49 17.74
N LYS A 174 -7.10 1.55 17.03
CA LYS A 174 -6.00 2.46 17.41
C LYS A 174 -6.37 3.94 17.35
N ASP A 175 -7.46 4.27 16.67
CA ASP A 175 -8.11 5.58 16.68
C ASP A 175 -7.18 6.74 16.24
N VAL A 176 -6.25 6.46 15.32
CA VAL A 176 -5.28 7.45 14.83
C VAL A 176 -5.38 7.63 13.32
N ILE A 177 -5.12 8.85 12.87
CA ILE A 177 -4.83 9.20 11.48
C ILE A 177 -3.48 9.90 11.45
N LEU A 178 -2.60 9.47 10.56
CA LEU A 178 -1.32 10.12 10.28
C LEU A 178 -1.40 10.84 8.95
N ALA A 179 -0.74 11.99 8.84
CA ALA A 179 -0.66 12.73 7.59
C ALA A 179 0.73 13.35 7.42
N SER A 180 1.28 13.32 6.20
CA SER A 180 2.58 13.92 5.90
C SER A 180 2.78 14.10 4.39
N ALA A 181 3.55 15.12 4.01
CA ALA A 181 4.11 15.26 2.68
C ALA A 181 5.40 14.43 2.51
N ASP A 182 5.99 13.94 3.59
CA ASP A 182 7.16 13.05 3.58
C ASP A 182 6.69 11.59 3.77
N GLN A 183 6.74 10.79 2.69
CA GLN A 183 6.32 9.40 2.68
C GLN A 183 7.23 8.50 3.54
N VAL A 184 8.50 8.88 3.70
CA VAL A 184 9.45 8.16 4.56
C VAL A 184 9.14 8.43 6.03
N ALA A 185 8.87 9.70 6.36
CA ALA A 185 8.57 10.11 7.73
C ALA A 185 7.27 9.47 8.25
N ILE A 186 6.21 9.49 7.45
CA ILE A 186 4.93 8.88 7.87
C ILE A 186 5.06 7.36 8.07
N ASP A 187 5.82 6.69 7.19
CA ASP A 187 6.09 5.25 7.30
C ASP A 187 6.96 4.94 8.53
N ALA A 188 7.95 5.80 8.84
CA ALA A 188 8.81 5.65 10.00
C ALA A 188 8.04 5.81 11.31
N VAL A 189 7.19 6.83 11.42
CA VAL A 189 6.33 7.02 12.61
C VAL A 189 5.37 5.86 12.78
N ALA A 190 4.67 5.45 11.72
CA ALA A 190 3.76 4.31 11.77
C ALA A 190 4.48 3.00 12.15
N ALA A 191 5.69 2.76 11.62
CA ALA A 191 6.48 1.59 11.97
C ALA A 191 6.87 1.59 13.45
N ARG A 192 7.31 2.75 13.98
CA ARG A 192 7.64 2.95 15.39
C ARG A 192 6.43 2.67 16.29
N MET A 193 5.26 3.21 15.95
CA MET A 193 4.01 2.96 16.70
C MET A 193 3.65 1.47 16.68
N MET A 194 3.82 0.78 15.57
CA MET A 194 3.62 -0.67 15.48
C MET A 194 4.63 -1.48 16.32
N GLY A 195 5.73 -0.86 16.78
CA GLY A 195 6.74 -1.49 17.62
C GLY A 195 7.99 -1.96 16.86
N PHE A 196 8.20 -1.49 15.64
CA PHE A 196 9.39 -1.78 14.83
C PHE A 196 10.40 -0.62 14.89
N ASP A 197 11.67 -0.92 14.70
CA ASP A 197 12.70 0.10 14.48
C ASP A 197 12.70 0.47 12.98
N PRO A 198 12.31 1.70 12.61
CA PRO A 198 12.24 2.12 11.20
C PRO A 198 13.60 2.05 10.49
N LEU A 199 14.70 2.36 11.18
CA LEU A 199 16.04 2.35 10.60
C LEU A 199 16.59 0.92 10.36
N GLN A 200 15.97 -0.11 10.95
CA GLN A 200 16.24 -1.50 10.63
C GLN A 200 15.39 -2.01 9.45
N MET A 201 14.49 -1.20 8.93
CA MET A 201 13.66 -1.54 7.77
C MET A 201 14.35 -1.04 6.48
N PRO A 202 14.85 -1.94 5.60
CA PRO A 202 15.75 -1.55 4.53
C PRO A 202 15.18 -0.44 3.62
N TYR A 203 13.89 -0.47 3.28
CA TYR A 203 13.32 0.55 2.41
C TYR A 203 13.27 1.95 3.04
N ILE A 204 13.04 2.05 4.36
CA ILE A 204 13.09 3.32 5.09
C ILE A 204 14.54 3.80 5.22
N ALA A 205 15.44 2.91 5.65
CA ALA A 205 16.86 3.22 5.81
C ALA A 205 17.49 3.70 4.49
N HIS A 206 17.28 2.96 3.40
CA HIS A 206 17.82 3.31 2.07
C HIS A 206 17.23 4.61 1.52
N ALA A 207 15.92 4.85 1.70
CA ALA A 207 15.29 6.11 1.30
C ALA A 207 15.87 7.29 2.07
N THR A 208 16.10 7.13 3.37
CA THR A 208 16.74 8.15 4.22
C THR A 208 18.18 8.41 3.77
N GLN A 209 18.97 7.38 3.53
CA GLN A 209 20.34 7.50 3.04
C GLN A 209 20.42 8.22 1.69
N ARG A 210 19.42 8.05 0.83
CA ARG A 210 19.32 8.75 -0.47
C ARG A 210 18.74 10.15 -0.37
N GLY A 211 18.42 10.65 0.83
CA GLY A 211 17.82 11.98 1.01
C GLY A 211 16.39 12.10 0.47
N LEU A 212 15.66 11.00 0.32
CA LEU A 212 14.29 10.99 -0.19
C LEU A 212 13.24 11.32 0.88
N GLY A 213 13.62 11.37 2.15
CA GLY A 213 12.78 11.74 3.29
C GLY A 213 13.46 11.37 4.60
N GLN A 214 12.80 11.69 5.72
CA GLN A 214 13.32 11.48 7.08
C GLN A 214 12.82 10.17 7.69
N GLY A 215 13.71 9.20 7.88
CA GLY A 215 13.38 7.91 8.47
C GLY A 215 13.73 7.76 9.96
N ASP A 216 14.46 8.72 10.55
CA ASP A 216 14.76 8.70 11.98
C ASP A 216 13.63 9.40 12.77
N PRO A 217 12.82 8.68 13.55
CA PRO A 217 11.70 9.27 14.29
C PRO A 217 12.12 10.36 15.29
N ARG A 218 13.38 10.38 15.71
CA ARG A 218 13.90 11.41 16.62
C ARG A 218 14.08 12.77 15.95
N GLN A 219 14.11 12.79 14.61
CA GLN A 219 14.28 13.99 13.78
C GLN A 219 12.98 14.38 13.07
N ILE A 220 11.87 13.71 13.38
CA ILE A 220 10.55 14.01 12.81
C ILE A 220 9.77 14.81 13.83
N GLU A 221 9.39 16.04 13.45
CA GLU A 221 8.45 16.83 14.23
C GLU A 221 7.03 16.27 14.06
N ILE A 222 6.36 16.01 15.17
CA ILE A 222 4.99 15.51 15.21
C ILE A 222 4.08 16.60 15.73
N VAL A 223 3.15 17.05 14.88
CA VAL A 223 2.15 18.05 15.20
C VAL A 223 0.81 17.36 15.51
N GLY A 224 0.09 17.88 16.48
CA GLY A 224 -1.20 17.35 16.92
C GLY A 224 -1.10 16.57 18.22
N MET A 225 -0.86 15.26 18.15
CA MET A 225 -0.82 14.36 19.33
C MET A 225 0.51 13.61 19.42
N PRO A 226 1.63 14.28 19.75
CA PRO A 226 2.95 13.65 19.79
C PRO A 226 3.04 12.52 20.82
N GLU A 227 2.30 12.59 21.92
CA GLU A 227 2.24 11.56 22.95
C GLU A 227 1.69 10.23 22.42
N VAL A 228 0.73 10.27 21.50
CA VAL A 228 0.17 9.06 20.85
C VAL A 228 1.21 8.40 19.95
N ALA A 229 2.07 9.17 19.29
CA ALA A 229 3.14 8.64 18.47
C ALA A 229 4.26 7.94 19.28
N GLU A 230 4.31 8.15 20.59
CA GLU A 230 5.22 7.43 21.49
C GLU A 230 4.70 6.03 21.87
N GLU A 231 3.44 5.70 21.58
CA GLU A 231 2.90 4.37 21.84
C GLU A 231 3.69 3.28 21.12
N ARG A 232 3.66 2.08 21.69
CA ARG A 232 4.25 0.86 21.11
C ARG A 232 3.22 -0.26 21.18
N TRP A 233 2.69 -0.62 20.01
CA TRP A 233 1.60 -1.60 19.92
C TRP A 233 2.10 -3.05 19.91
N ASN A 234 3.42 -3.24 19.81
CA ASN A 234 4.06 -4.56 19.81
C ASN A 234 3.48 -5.52 18.75
N PHE A 235 3.19 -5.00 17.56
CA PHE A 235 2.69 -5.80 16.46
C PHE A 235 3.74 -6.82 16.00
N LYS A 236 3.25 -7.94 15.50
CA LYS A 236 4.13 -9.00 14.97
C LYS A 236 3.81 -9.22 13.49
N VAL A 237 4.85 -9.30 12.70
CA VAL A 237 4.74 -9.78 11.32
C VAL A 237 4.60 -11.29 11.38
N GLY A 238 3.51 -11.81 10.89
CA GLY A 238 3.32 -13.25 10.77
C GLY A 238 3.71 -13.76 9.39
N VAL A 239 3.77 -15.09 9.28
CA VAL A 239 3.92 -15.81 8.01
C VAL A 239 2.74 -16.77 7.90
N ASN A 240 2.06 -16.76 6.76
CA ASN A 240 1.07 -17.77 6.39
C ASN A 240 1.61 -18.67 5.27
N LEU A 241 0.86 -19.67 4.89
CA LEU A 241 1.31 -20.65 3.89
C LEU A 241 1.70 -19.98 2.56
N GLY A 242 0.89 -19.03 2.08
CA GLY A 242 1.15 -18.31 0.83
C GLY A 242 2.38 -17.42 0.90
N THR A 243 2.51 -16.62 1.97
CA THR A 243 3.68 -15.73 2.16
C THR A 243 4.95 -16.52 2.46
N GLY A 244 4.86 -17.64 3.17
CA GLY A 244 5.99 -18.53 3.44
C GLY A 244 6.55 -19.17 2.18
N THR A 245 5.69 -19.66 1.29
CA THR A 245 6.10 -20.17 -0.03
C THR A 245 6.78 -19.08 -0.86
N GLY A 246 6.24 -17.86 -0.87
CA GLY A 246 6.87 -16.73 -1.53
C GLY A 246 8.25 -16.41 -0.95
N MET A 247 8.39 -16.34 0.38
CA MET A 247 9.69 -16.11 1.03
C MET A 247 10.71 -17.16 0.67
N LEU A 248 10.31 -18.43 0.60
CA LEU A 248 11.18 -19.53 0.19
C LEU A 248 11.72 -19.31 -1.24
N LEU A 249 10.84 -18.91 -2.17
CA LEU A 249 11.20 -18.73 -3.58
C LEU A 249 11.96 -17.43 -3.87
N TRP A 250 11.78 -16.38 -3.05
CA TRP A 250 12.42 -15.08 -3.31
C TRP A 250 13.66 -14.81 -2.46
N ARG A 251 13.80 -15.44 -1.29
CA ARG A 251 14.87 -15.13 -0.32
C ARG A 251 15.87 -16.26 -0.08
N THR A 252 15.69 -17.41 -0.73
CA THR A 252 16.63 -18.54 -0.61
C THR A 252 17.35 -18.81 -1.94
N PRO A 253 18.29 -19.75 -2.00
CA PRO A 253 18.91 -20.17 -3.26
C PRO A 253 17.91 -20.61 -4.34
N LEU A 254 16.66 -20.97 -3.96
CA LEU A 254 15.59 -21.31 -4.90
C LEU A 254 15.17 -20.12 -5.79
N LYS A 255 15.64 -18.91 -5.49
CA LYS A 255 15.46 -17.73 -6.37
C LYS A 255 15.93 -17.94 -7.80
N VAL A 256 16.82 -18.90 -8.05
CA VAL A 256 17.27 -19.27 -9.41
C VAL A 256 16.10 -19.70 -10.31
N PHE A 257 15.04 -20.27 -9.73
CA PHE A 257 13.84 -20.70 -10.45
C PHE A 257 12.81 -19.60 -10.68
N GLN A 258 13.03 -18.38 -10.19
CA GLN A 258 12.04 -17.28 -10.28
C GLN A 258 11.62 -16.98 -11.72
N LYS A 259 12.59 -16.91 -12.65
CA LYS A 259 12.26 -16.63 -14.06
C LYS A 259 11.33 -17.70 -14.62
N LEU A 260 11.60 -18.97 -14.33
CA LEU A 260 10.75 -20.07 -14.77
C LEU A 260 9.36 -20.02 -14.12
N LEU A 261 9.28 -19.78 -12.80
CA LEU A 261 8.05 -19.89 -12.05
C LEU A 261 7.14 -18.62 -12.15
N PHE A 262 7.75 -17.45 -12.20
CA PHE A 262 7.00 -16.20 -12.09
C PHE A 262 6.99 -15.33 -13.37
N HIS A 263 7.91 -15.59 -14.33
CA HIS A 263 7.90 -14.89 -15.63
C HIS A 263 7.26 -15.72 -16.75
N THR A 264 6.65 -16.85 -16.42
CA THR A 264 5.93 -17.73 -17.35
C THR A 264 4.48 -17.93 -16.88
N PRO A 265 3.62 -18.53 -17.69
CA PRO A 265 2.24 -18.87 -17.28
C PRO A 265 2.14 -19.70 -16.00
N LEU A 266 3.22 -20.33 -15.52
CA LEU A 266 3.25 -21.07 -14.26
C LEU A 266 2.90 -20.21 -13.05
N VAL A 267 3.10 -18.89 -13.12
CA VAL A 267 2.68 -17.94 -12.06
C VAL A 267 1.19 -18.08 -11.73
N LYS A 268 0.36 -18.46 -12.70
CA LYS A 268 -1.10 -18.65 -12.50
C LYS A 268 -1.40 -19.75 -11.46
N ILE A 269 -0.54 -20.75 -11.32
CA ILE A 269 -0.68 -21.82 -10.31
C ILE A 269 -0.53 -21.22 -8.90
N PHE A 270 0.44 -20.34 -8.70
CA PHE A 270 0.68 -19.68 -7.42
C PHE A 270 -0.42 -18.68 -7.08
N ILE A 271 -0.92 -17.95 -8.09
CA ILE A 271 -2.07 -17.04 -7.95
C ILE A 271 -3.29 -17.84 -7.49
N PHE A 272 -3.66 -18.87 -8.23
CA PHE A 272 -4.79 -19.75 -7.90
C PHE A 272 -4.65 -20.37 -6.51
N ALA A 273 -3.47 -20.91 -6.17
CA ALA A 273 -3.24 -21.50 -4.85
C ALA A 273 -3.37 -20.47 -3.72
N SER A 274 -2.90 -19.23 -3.95
CA SER A 274 -3.05 -18.13 -2.99
C SER A 274 -4.51 -17.72 -2.81
N GLU A 275 -5.27 -17.57 -3.89
CA GLU A 275 -6.71 -17.24 -3.85
C GLU A 275 -7.49 -18.35 -3.17
N TYR A 276 -7.28 -19.59 -3.59
CA TYR A 276 -7.95 -20.75 -3.00
C TYR A 276 -7.70 -20.86 -1.49
N TYR A 277 -6.43 -20.70 -1.06
CA TYR A 277 -6.10 -20.72 0.36
C TYR A 277 -6.83 -19.63 1.14
N HIS A 278 -6.85 -18.38 0.63
CA HIS A 278 -7.47 -17.28 1.33
C HIS A 278 -9.00 -17.38 1.35
N ASP A 279 -9.62 -17.65 0.21
CA ASP A 279 -11.06 -17.51 0.02
C ASP A 279 -11.82 -18.77 0.46
N HIS A 280 -11.23 -19.95 0.29
CA HIS A 280 -11.89 -21.23 0.62
C HIS A 280 -11.35 -21.90 1.89
N PHE A 281 -10.19 -21.52 2.39
CA PHE A 281 -9.63 -22.12 3.60
C PHE A 281 -9.56 -21.15 4.77
N TRP A 282 -8.81 -20.02 4.61
CA TRP A 282 -8.58 -19.11 5.73
C TRP A 282 -9.82 -18.26 6.07
N TYR A 283 -10.45 -17.65 5.07
CA TYR A 283 -11.59 -16.75 5.31
C TYR A 283 -12.78 -17.46 5.97
N PRO A 284 -13.29 -18.61 5.49
CA PRO A 284 -14.41 -19.28 6.13
C PRO A 284 -14.13 -19.77 7.56
N ARG A 285 -12.87 -20.15 7.86
CA ARG A 285 -12.48 -20.71 9.17
C ARG A 285 -12.10 -19.68 10.21
N LYS A 286 -11.47 -18.59 9.79
CA LYS A 286 -10.94 -17.56 10.69
C LYS A 286 -11.37 -16.14 10.30
N GLY A 287 -11.19 -15.76 9.05
CA GLY A 287 -11.38 -14.39 8.58
C GLY A 287 -12.79 -13.90 8.80
N LYS A 288 -13.80 -14.71 8.46
CA LYS A 288 -15.20 -14.35 8.64
C LYS A 288 -15.52 -14.02 10.10
N ARG A 289 -15.10 -14.86 11.04
CA ARG A 289 -15.34 -14.62 12.47
C ARG A 289 -14.67 -13.34 12.95
N VAL A 290 -13.45 -13.05 12.49
CA VAL A 290 -12.73 -11.82 12.83
C VAL A 290 -13.47 -10.60 12.29
N VAL A 291 -13.96 -10.65 11.05
CA VAL A 291 -14.74 -9.57 10.44
C VAL A 291 -16.06 -9.37 11.16
N ASP A 292 -16.83 -10.45 11.39
CA ASP A 292 -18.13 -10.40 12.07
C ASP A 292 -17.98 -9.78 13.49
N GLN A 293 -16.95 -10.19 14.23
CA GLN A 293 -16.65 -9.66 15.54
C GLN A 293 -16.28 -8.16 15.47
N TRP A 294 -15.41 -7.76 14.53
CA TRP A 294 -15.03 -6.37 14.35
C TRP A 294 -16.23 -5.49 13.98
N LEU A 295 -17.12 -5.94 13.12
CA LEU A 295 -18.32 -5.22 12.72
C LEU A 295 -19.25 -4.89 13.91
N VAL A 296 -19.32 -5.79 14.91
CA VAL A 296 -20.19 -5.64 16.07
C VAL A 296 -19.51 -4.88 17.21
N GLU A 297 -18.27 -5.25 17.54
CA GLU A 297 -17.59 -4.76 18.74
C GLU A 297 -16.89 -3.43 18.53
N SER A 298 -16.32 -3.19 17.34
CA SER A 298 -15.60 -1.95 17.07
C SER A 298 -16.54 -0.79 16.71
N PRO A 299 -16.30 0.44 17.22
CA PRO A 299 -17.01 1.64 16.75
C PRO A 299 -16.81 1.87 15.26
N TRP A 300 -15.63 1.56 14.73
CA TRP A 300 -15.32 1.67 13.30
C TRP A 300 -16.04 0.61 12.47
N GLY A 301 -16.23 -0.59 13.01
CA GLY A 301 -17.06 -1.62 12.38
C GLY A 301 -18.52 -1.22 12.29
N ARG A 302 -19.06 -0.62 13.36
CA ARG A 302 -20.43 -0.08 13.35
C ARG A 302 -20.56 1.12 12.39
N LEU A 303 -19.57 2.01 12.34
CA LEU A 303 -19.54 3.09 11.35
C LEU A 303 -19.49 2.54 9.93
N PHE A 304 -18.65 1.52 9.67
CA PHE A 304 -18.59 0.89 8.36
C PHE A 304 -19.95 0.37 7.88
N GLN A 305 -20.77 -0.16 8.77
CA GLN A 305 -22.11 -0.65 8.41
C GLN A 305 -23.06 0.48 8.01
N GLN A 306 -22.86 1.70 8.52
CA GLN A 306 -23.69 2.87 8.20
C GLN A 306 -23.39 3.46 6.81
N TYR A 307 -22.19 3.25 6.28
CA TYR A 307 -21.90 3.64 4.90
C TYR A 307 -22.76 2.83 3.94
N PRO A 308 -23.34 3.45 2.90
CA PRO A 308 -24.12 2.75 1.90
C PRO A 308 -23.23 1.70 1.17
N GLY A 309 -23.83 0.60 0.77
CA GLY A 309 -23.16 -0.53 0.11
C GLY A 309 -23.42 -0.61 -1.38
#